data_e1693950dceaddc5118c1c0dce102fb8
#
_entry.id   e1693950dceaddc5118c1c0dce102fb8
#
_cell.length_a   1.000
_cell.length_b   1.000
_cell.length_c   1.000
_cell.angle_alpha   90.00
_cell.angle_beta   90.00
_cell.angle_gamma   90.00
#
_symmetry.space_group_name_H-M   'P 1'
#
loop_
_entity.id
_entity.type
_entity.pdbx_description
1 polymer ?
#
loop_
_entity_poly.entity_id
_entity_poly.type
_entity_poly.pdbx_seq_one_letter_code
_entity_poly.pdbx_strand_id
1 'polypeptide(L)'
;MTNALTIFNQLRPHTIGYDNIFDHFNDMFESSGLQTNYPPYDIIKHSDTKYDVQVALAGYSKEDIALEMKENTLSIKSVKQNKDDKVEVLHRGISKRYFERHFTIADDVKVNSAELKNGLLIVSLEKIIPEQKKPRTIKIN
;
A
#
# COMPACT_ATOMS: atom_id res chain seq x y z
N MET A 1 -6.92 -4.41 28.05
CA MET A 1 -7.60 -5.23 27.02
C MET A 1 -7.76 -4.39 25.75
N THR A 2 -7.18 -4.87 24.67
CA THR A 2 -7.38 -4.22 23.37
C THR A 2 -8.80 -4.53 22.89
N ASN A 3 -9.58 -3.48 22.67
CA ASN A 3 -10.94 -3.63 22.15
C ASN A 3 -10.87 -4.14 20.69
N ALA A 4 -11.77 -5.03 20.31
CA ALA A 4 -11.86 -5.56 18.94
C ALA A 4 -11.87 -4.44 17.88
N LEU A 5 -12.56 -3.33 18.14
CA LEU A 5 -12.59 -2.16 17.27
C LEU A 5 -11.20 -1.52 17.04
N THR A 6 -10.35 -1.56 18.05
CA THR A 6 -8.98 -1.02 17.94
C THR A 6 -8.12 -1.90 17.04
N ILE A 7 -8.30 -3.22 17.15
CA ILE A 7 -7.63 -4.18 16.28
C ILE A 7 -8.05 -3.97 14.82
N PHE A 8 -9.33 -3.77 14.58
CA PHE A 8 -9.86 -3.47 13.26
C PHE A 8 -9.24 -2.22 12.63
N ASN A 9 -9.12 -1.16 13.41
CA ASN A 9 -8.55 0.09 12.93
C ASN A 9 -7.05 -0.04 12.63
N GLN A 10 -6.36 -0.93 13.33
CA GLN A 10 -4.95 -1.20 13.06
C GLN A 10 -4.73 -2.06 11.82
N LEU A 11 -5.67 -2.93 11.49
CA LEU A 11 -5.58 -3.82 10.32
C LEU A 11 -5.92 -3.12 9.01
N ARG A 12 -6.84 -2.17 9.03
CA ARG A 12 -7.32 -1.47 7.84
C ARG A 12 -6.22 -0.91 6.94
N PRO A 13 -5.15 -0.28 7.49
CA PRO A 13 -4.12 0.32 6.65
C PRO A 13 -3.26 -0.66 5.84
N HIS A 14 -3.33 -1.95 6.11
CA HIS A 14 -2.50 -2.95 5.43
C HIS A 14 -3.24 -3.71 4.33
N THR A 15 -4.53 -3.44 4.15
CA THR A 15 -5.38 -4.23 3.27
C THR A 15 -6.19 -3.36 2.31
N ILE A 16 -6.28 -3.79 1.07
CA ILE A 16 -6.95 -3.05 0.00
C ILE A 16 -7.93 -3.97 -0.70
N GLY A 17 -9.23 -3.57 -0.69
CA GLY A 17 -10.30 -4.31 -1.34
C GLY A 17 -10.89 -5.46 -0.55
N TYR A 18 -10.40 -5.73 0.65
CA TYR A 18 -10.98 -6.70 1.56
C TYR A 18 -11.95 -6.00 2.50
N ASP A 19 -13.23 -6.36 2.41
CA ASP A 19 -14.22 -6.00 3.42
C ASP A 19 -14.34 -7.08 4.50
N ASN A 20 -13.56 -8.16 4.38
CA ASN A 20 -13.61 -9.32 5.25
C ASN A 20 -12.45 -9.31 6.24
N ILE A 21 -12.79 -9.24 7.51
CA ILE A 21 -11.87 -8.97 8.62
C ILE A 21 -11.05 -10.20 9.02
N PHE A 22 -11.55 -11.40 8.75
CA PHE A 22 -10.94 -12.63 9.24
C PHE A 22 -9.64 -13.00 8.52
N ASP A 23 -9.55 -12.68 7.25
CA ASP A 23 -8.34 -12.95 6.46
C ASP A 23 -7.15 -12.10 6.92
N HIS A 24 -7.43 -10.96 7.53
CA HIS A 24 -6.42 -10.04 8.03
C HIS A 24 -5.90 -10.37 9.42
N PHE A 25 -6.65 -11.15 10.17
CA PHE A 25 -6.25 -11.58 11.51
C PHE A 25 -4.97 -12.41 11.47
N ASN A 26 -4.84 -13.30 10.49
CA ASN A 26 -3.66 -14.14 10.33
C ASN A 26 -2.42 -13.32 9.96
N ASP A 27 -2.59 -12.37 9.05
CA ASP A 27 -1.49 -11.50 8.61
C ASP A 27 -0.95 -10.64 9.77
N MET A 28 -1.82 -10.23 10.69
CA MET A 28 -1.42 -9.43 11.84
C MET A 28 -0.58 -10.23 12.85
N PHE A 29 -0.91 -11.49 13.07
CA PHE A 29 -0.13 -12.33 13.97
C PHE A 29 1.23 -12.70 13.40
N GLU A 30 1.33 -12.83 12.09
CA GLU A 30 2.61 -13.09 11.41
C GLU A 30 3.49 -11.85 11.33
N SER A 31 2.90 -10.67 11.28
CA SER A 31 3.62 -9.40 11.15
C SER A 31 3.95 -8.71 12.48
N SER A 32 3.75 -9.38 13.62
CA SER A 32 4.02 -8.81 14.94
C SER A 32 5.51 -8.58 15.26
N GLY A 33 6.40 -8.74 14.29
CA GLY A 33 7.75 -8.21 14.36
C GLY A 33 7.73 -6.68 14.33
N LEU A 34 8.67 -6.06 15.02
CA LEU A 34 8.89 -4.62 15.11
C LEU A 34 8.78 -3.93 13.74
N GLN A 35 7.56 -3.58 13.35
CA GLN A 35 7.36 -2.82 12.13
C GLN A 35 7.66 -1.34 12.40
N THR A 36 8.73 -0.87 11.80
CA THR A 36 8.96 0.56 11.72
C THR A 36 7.85 1.17 10.84
N ASN A 37 7.23 2.25 11.31
CA ASN A 37 6.23 2.99 10.53
C ASN A 37 6.85 3.80 9.38
N TYR A 38 7.97 3.35 8.86
CA TYR A 38 8.68 4.01 7.78
C TYR A 38 8.61 3.17 6.50
N PRO A 39 8.36 3.78 5.35
CA PRO A 39 7.90 5.16 5.17
C PRO A 39 6.41 5.34 5.51
N PRO A 40 5.98 6.55 5.90
CA PRO A 40 4.57 6.85 6.10
C PRO A 40 3.77 6.65 4.81
N TYR A 41 2.55 6.19 4.93
CA TYR A 41 1.68 5.95 3.78
C TYR A 41 0.23 6.22 4.11
N ASP A 42 -0.55 6.52 3.08
CA ASP A 42 -2.00 6.62 3.14
C ASP A 42 -2.63 5.63 2.17
N ILE A 43 -3.76 5.09 2.54
CA ILE A 43 -4.62 4.32 1.64
C ILE A 43 -5.91 5.10 1.47
N ILE A 44 -6.18 5.54 0.25
CA ILE A 44 -7.31 6.40 -0.08
C ILE A 44 -8.31 5.62 -0.93
N LYS A 45 -9.57 5.63 -0.52
CA LYS A 45 -10.68 5.10 -1.30
C LYS A 45 -11.39 6.27 -1.97
N HIS A 46 -11.30 6.34 -3.29
CA HIS A 46 -11.96 7.39 -4.08
C HIS A 46 -13.40 7.03 -4.42
N SER A 47 -13.67 5.75 -4.62
CA SER A 47 -14.99 5.22 -4.93
C SER A 47 -15.05 3.75 -4.51
N ASP A 48 -16.17 3.10 -4.74
CA ASP A 48 -16.30 1.66 -4.44
C ASP A 48 -15.33 0.78 -5.23
N THR A 49 -14.77 1.32 -6.31
CA THR A 49 -13.87 0.57 -7.20
C THR A 49 -12.47 1.15 -7.32
N LYS A 50 -12.22 2.36 -6.80
CA LYS A 50 -10.94 3.05 -6.99
C LYS A 50 -10.25 3.36 -5.67
N TYR A 51 -8.98 2.98 -5.61
CA TYR A 51 -8.12 3.16 -4.44
C TYR A 51 -6.77 3.72 -4.87
N ASP A 52 -6.14 4.47 -3.99
CA ASP A 52 -4.73 4.87 -4.11
C ASP A 52 -3.97 4.48 -2.85
N VAL A 53 -2.75 3.99 -3.04
CA VAL A 53 -1.74 3.90 -1.99
C VAL A 53 -0.76 5.04 -2.22
N GLN A 54 -0.61 5.91 -1.25
CA GLN A 54 0.33 7.03 -1.30
C GLN A 54 1.42 6.82 -0.27
N VAL A 55 2.67 6.79 -0.72
CA VAL A 55 3.83 6.58 0.16
C VAL A 55 4.72 7.82 0.12
N ALA A 56 5.04 8.34 1.30
CA ALA A 56 5.90 9.52 1.43
C ALA A 56 7.36 9.14 1.16
N LEU A 57 7.86 9.50 -0.01
CA LEU A 57 9.21 9.17 -0.48
C LEU A 57 9.96 10.43 -0.95
N ALA A 58 9.99 11.44 -0.10
CA ALA A 58 10.71 12.67 -0.40
C ALA A 58 12.20 12.37 -0.61
N GLY A 59 12.73 12.87 -1.73
CA GLY A 59 14.14 12.69 -2.07
C GLY A 59 14.50 11.38 -2.77
N TYR A 60 13.53 10.49 -2.99
CA TYR A 60 13.71 9.29 -3.81
C TYR A 60 13.41 9.58 -5.27
N SER A 61 14.19 8.99 -6.16
CA SER A 61 13.92 8.98 -7.60
C SER A 61 13.25 7.65 -8.01
N LYS A 62 12.79 7.57 -9.25
CA LYS A 62 12.18 6.34 -9.77
C LYS A 62 13.13 5.14 -9.71
N GLU A 63 14.42 5.39 -9.92
CA GLU A 63 15.46 4.37 -9.91
C GLU A 63 15.73 3.84 -8.51
N ASP A 64 15.35 4.60 -7.47
CA ASP A 64 15.55 4.22 -6.07
C ASP A 64 14.44 3.31 -5.55
N ILE A 65 13.38 3.09 -6.31
CA ILE A 65 12.16 2.40 -5.84
C ILE A 65 11.85 1.24 -6.78
N ALA A 66 11.52 0.10 -6.22
CA ALA A 66 11.02 -1.06 -6.95
C ALA A 66 9.62 -1.43 -6.48
N LEU A 67 8.74 -1.66 -7.43
CA LEU A 67 7.38 -2.14 -7.22
C LEU A 67 7.26 -3.54 -7.79
N GLU A 68 6.69 -4.44 -7.01
CA GLU A 68 6.44 -5.80 -7.45
C GLU A 68 5.05 -6.24 -7.00
N MET A 69 4.31 -6.83 -7.91
CA MET A 69 3.04 -7.48 -7.60
C MET A 69 3.21 -8.99 -7.78
N LYS A 70 3.18 -9.72 -6.67
CA LYS A 70 3.29 -11.16 -6.68
C LYS A 70 2.08 -11.75 -5.95
N GLU A 71 1.32 -12.56 -6.68
CA GLU A 71 0.06 -13.08 -6.17
C GLU A 71 -0.82 -11.92 -5.68
N ASN A 72 -1.18 -11.90 -4.41
CA ASN A 72 -2.03 -10.87 -3.81
C ASN A 72 -1.24 -9.86 -2.97
N THR A 73 0.08 -9.79 -3.16
CA THR A 73 0.94 -8.90 -2.39
C THR A 73 1.60 -7.86 -3.27
N LEU A 74 1.32 -6.59 -2.99
CA LEU A 74 2.03 -5.46 -3.57
C LEU A 74 3.22 -5.14 -2.67
N SER A 75 4.42 -5.27 -3.21
CA SER A 75 5.66 -4.97 -2.49
C SER A 75 6.24 -3.66 -3.02
N ILE A 76 6.52 -2.75 -2.10
CA ILE A 76 7.19 -1.47 -2.39
C ILE A 76 8.49 -1.47 -1.61
N LYS A 77 9.61 -1.41 -2.29
CA LYS A 77 10.93 -1.45 -1.65
C LYS A 77 11.88 -0.44 -2.23
N SER A 78 12.82 0.01 -1.41
CA SER A 78 13.92 0.83 -1.87
C SER A 78 15.03 -0.05 -2.44
N VAL A 79 15.65 0.43 -3.52
CA VAL A 79 16.81 -0.22 -4.13
C VAL A 79 18.06 0.42 -3.55
N LYS A 80 19.03 -0.41 -3.11
CA LYS A 80 20.29 0.09 -2.62
C LYS A 80 21.06 0.76 -3.76
N GLN A 81 21.37 2.04 -3.59
CA GLN A 81 22.27 2.73 -4.48
C GLN A 81 23.57 3.06 -3.75
N ASN A 82 24.69 2.87 -4.44
CA ASN A 82 25.98 3.36 -3.97
C ASN A 82 25.99 4.88 -4.09
N LYS A 83 25.72 5.57 -2.98
CA LYS A 83 25.83 7.03 -2.94
C LYS A 83 27.26 7.41 -2.62
N ASP A 84 27.79 8.27 -3.48
CA ASP A 84 29.03 8.96 -3.19
C ASP A 84 28.78 9.96 -2.05
N ASP A 85 29.12 9.56 -0.84
CA ASP A 85 28.95 10.38 0.37
C ASP A 85 30.05 11.46 0.46
N LYS A 86 30.19 12.28 -0.59
CA LYS A 86 31.14 13.41 -0.60
C LYS A 86 30.58 14.67 0.05
N VAL A 87 29.32 14.62 0.53
CA VAL A 87 28.65 15.78 1.09
C VAL A 87 28.70 15.72 2.62
N GLU A 88 29.21 16.76 3.23
CA GLU A 88 29.13 16.92 4.69
C GLU A 88 27.73 17.34 5.10
N VAL A 89 27.04 16.49 5.87
CA VAL A 89 25.70 16.77 6.38
C VAL A 89 25.80 17.24 7.82
N LEU A 90 25.44 18.49 8.08
CA LEU A 90 25.49 19.06 9.43
C LEU A 90 24.31 18.58 10.30
N HIS A 91 23.16 18.31 9.69
CA HIS A 91 22.00 17.75 10.37
C HIS A 91 21.21 16.88 9.40
N ARG A 92 20.82 15.70 9.83
CA ARG A 92 20.05 14.77 9.01
C ARG A 92 18.72 14.44 9.67
N GLY A 93 17.67 15.10 9.21
CA GLY A 93 16.29 14.81 9.62
C GLY A 93 15.49 14.03 8.60
N ILE A 94 15.93 14.07 7.32
CA ILE A 94 15.30 13.31 6.24
C ILE A 94 16.03 11.98 6.09
N SER A 95 15.33 10.91 6.40
CA SER A 95 15.89 9.57 6.37
C SER A 95 15.63 8.90 5.03
N LYS A 96 16.70 8.59 4.29
CA LYS A 96 16.63 7.73 3.11
C LYS A 96 17.13 6.34 3.47
N ARG A 97 16.35 5.64 4.28
CA ARG A 97 16.68 4.30 4.74
C ARG A 97 16.19 3.25 3.75
N TYR A 98 16.80 2.09 3.79
CA TYR A 98 16.25 0.90 3.16
C TYR A 98 14.89 0.62 3.80
N PHE A 99 13.88 0.36 2.97
CA PHE A 99 12.56 -0.05 3.43
C PHE A 99 11.99 -1.11 2.49
N GLU A 100 11.08 -1.85 3.04
CA GLU A 100 10.25 -2.79 2.29
C GLU A 100 8.86 -2.80 2.92
N ARG A 101 7.84 -2.51 2.11
CA ARG A 101 6.44 -2.49 2.51
C ARG A 101 5.64 -3.47 1.68
N HIS A 102 4.76 -4.20 2.34
CA HIS A 102 3.87 -5.16 1.70
C HIS A 102 2.42 -4.77 1.98
N PHE A 103 1.62 -4.80 0.93
CA PHE A 103 0.18 -4.56 1.00
C PHE A 103 -0.54 -5.77 0.45
N THR A 104 -1.53 -6.26 1.18
CA THR A 104 -2.38 -7.35 0.73
C THR A 104 -3.48 -6.81 -0.16
N ILE A 105 -3.55 -7.30 -1.39
CA ILE A 105 -4.48 -6.85 -2.42
C ILE A 105 -5.51 -7.94 -2.66
N ALA A 106 -6.79 -7.58 -2.71
CA ALA A 106 -7.86 -8.54 -3.01
C ALA A 106 -7.75 -9.08 -4.44
N ASP A 107 -8.26 -10.28 -4.67
CA ASP A 107 -8.17 -10.97 -5.97
C ASP A 107 -8.80 -10.17 -7.11
N ASP A 108 -9.83 -9.40 -6.81
CA ASP A 108 -10.57 -8.59 -7.78
C ASP A 108 -10.03 -7.17 -7.95
N VAL A 109 -8.89 -6.85 -7.33
CA VAL A 109 -8.25 -5.54 -7.42
C VAL A 109 -6.99 -5.64 -8.26
N LYS A 110 -6.81 -4.71 -9.18
CA LYS A 110 -5.64 -4.61 -10.05
C LYS A 110 -4.92 -3.29 -9.87
N VAL A 111 -3.61 -3.31 -10.04
CA VAL A 111 -2.78 -2.11 -10.08
C VAL A 111 -2.88 -1.52 -11.49
N ASN A 112 -3.39 -0.30 -11.59
CA ASN A 112 -3.53 0.42 -12.87
C ASN A 112 -2.25 1.17 -13.24
N SER A 113 -1.69 1.90 -12.30
CA SER A 113 -0.53 2.76 -12.55
C SER A 113 0.21 3.07 -11.26
N ALA A 114 1.43 3.52 -11.42
CA ALA A 114 2.22 4.07 -10.33
C ALA A 114 3.00 5.28 -10.85
N GLU A 115 2.99 6.36 -10.08
CA GLU A 115 3.75 7.56 -10.40
C GLU A 115 4.41 8.15 -9.15
N LEU A 116 5.56 8.78 -9.35
CA LEU A 116 6.25 9.53 -8.31
C LEU A 116 6.06 11.02 -8.58
N LYS A 117 5.29 11.67 -7.71
CA LYS A 117 4.90 13.06 -7.88
C LYS A 117 4.86 13.79 -6.55
N ASN A 118 5.42 14.98 -6.50
CA ASN A 118 5.43 15.83 -5.30
C ASN A 118 5.99 15.14 -4.05
N GLY A 119 6.98 14.26 -4.22
CA GLY A 119 7.56 13.50 -3.11
C GLY A 119 6.71 12.32 -2.64
N LEU A 120 5.64 12.00 -3.34
CA LEU A 120 4.78 10.85 -3.05
C LEU A 120 4.84 9.83 -4.18
N LEU A 121 4.97 8.57 -3.80
CA LEU A 121 4.69 7.47 -4.72
C LEU A 121 3.20 7.17 -4.64
N ILE A 122 2.51 7.33 -5.75
CA ILE A 122 1.07 7.12 -5.85
C ILE A 122 0.83 5.87 -6.69
N VAL A 123 0.28 4.84 -6.07
CA VAL A 123 -0.10 3.60 -6.75
C VAL A 123 -1.61 3.55 -6.84
N SER A 124 -2.13 3.59 -8.06
CA SER A 124 -3.57 3.57 -8.31
C SER A 124 -4.04 2.16 -8.58
N LEU A 125 -5.08 1.75 -7.86
CA LEU A 125 -5.66 0.43 -7.93
C LEU A 125 -7.15 0.54 -8.28
N GLU A 126 -7.65 -0.49 -8.95
CA GLU A 126 -9.05 -0.55 -9.33
C GLU A 126 -9.62 -1.95 -9.06
N LYS A 127 -10.79 -1.96 -8.41
CA LYS A 127 -11.56 -3.18 -8.20
C LYS A 127 -12.36 -3.49 -9.45
N ILE A 128 -12.15 -4.68 -9.99
CA ILE A 128 -12.86 -5.15 -11.18
C ILE A 128 -14.09 -5.91 -10.73
N ILE A 129 -15.25 -5.41 -11.08
CA ILE A 129 -16.52 -6.09 -10.83
C ILE A 129 -16.82 -6.96 -12.06
N PRO A 130 -16.85 -8.31 -11.94
CA PRO A 130 -17.24 -9.16 -13.05
C PRO A 130 -18.65 -8.81 -13.53
N GLU A 131 -18.89 -8.93 -14.83
CA GLU A 131 -20.23 -8.69 -15.43
C GLU A 131 -21.34 -9.45 -14.71
N GLN A 132 -21.03 -10.66 -14.24
CA GLN A 132 -21.97 -11.52 -13.52
C GLN A 132 -22.38 -10.97 -12.17
N LYS A 133 -21.56 -10.10 -11.55
CA LYS A 133 -21.81 -9.49 -10.23
C LYS A 133 -22.31 -8.06 -10.31
N LYS A 134 -22.34 -7.47 -11.52
CA LYS A 134 -22.88 -6.12 -11.69
C LYS A 134 -24.38 -6.11 -11.53
N PRO A 135 -24.94 -5.07 -10.90
CA PRO A 135 -26.39 -4.91 -10.83
C PRO A 135 -26.99 -4.86 -12.24
N ARG A 136 -28.03 -5.59 -12.46
CA ARG A 136 -28.78 -5.52 -13.72
C ARG A 136 -30.25 -5.26 -13.43
N THR A 137 -30.88 -4.46 -14.26
CA THR A 137 -32.30 -4.20 -14.17
C THR A 137 -33.06 -5.35 -14.83
N ILE A 138 -34.01 -5.91 -14.10
CA ILE A 138 -34.88 -6.98 -14.62
C ILE A 138 -36.19 -6.33 -15.04
N LYS A 139 -36.55 -6.53 -16.31
CA LYS A 139 -37.81 -6.02 -16.83
C LYS A 139 -38.95 -6.90 -16.34
N ILE A 140 -39.97 -6.28 -15.79
CA ILE A 140 -41.19 -6.96 -15.36
C ILE A 140 -42.16 -7.02 -16.56
N ASN A 141 -42.54 -8.25 -16.91
CA ASN A 141 -43.49 -8.48 -17.98
C ASN A 141 -44.93 -8.35 -17.48
#